data_6f429fa77856d4a4c832186839bfc7e5
#
_entry.id   6f429fa77856d4a4c832186839bfc7e5
#
_cell.length_a   1.000
_cell.length_b   1.000
_cell.length_c   1.000
_cell.angle_alpha   90.00
_cell.angle_beta   90.00
_cell.angle_gamma   90.00
#
_symmetry.space_group_name_H-M   'P 1'
#
loop_
_entity.id
_entity.type
_entity.pdbx_description
1 polymer ?
#
loop_
_entity_poly.entity_id
_entity_poly.type
_entity_poly.pdbx_seq_one_letter_code
_entity_poly.pdbx_strand_id
1 'polypeptide(L)'
;MNFRQFAFGLTFSFGIAWLAVVVVPFFKLRNPSPVSYQEGVDTKTGIYHPKRTGRVVNGYEVYAENGCYQCHTQVIRNTDAGNDLGRPDWGGLKLDADTGQDTRRESNVFDYLGLDLAPIGVTRLGPDLINVGRRVPARIREAAGPDASAGEIDGAARDWFYLHLYNPRLNPELRDWSSCPSYSFLFEEREITGERSDEALEVSTQPGMEIVPGDKAKALVSYLMALRHDDPVPASMDYSPADKKGNTEG
;
A
#
# COMPACT_ATOMS: atom_id res chain seq x y z
N MET A 1 -31.07 -3.49 42.59
CA MET A 1 -29.67 -3.20 42.21
C MET A 1 -29.40 -1.74 42.57
N ASN A 2 -28.45 -1.45 43.43
CA ASN A 2 -28.12 -0.06 43.75
C ASN A 2 -27.12 0.52 42.76
N PHE A 3 -26.99 1.84 42.72
CA PHE A 3 -26.07 2.51 41.78
C PHE A 3 -24.62 2.01 41.85
N ARG A 4 -24.13 1.67 43.04
CA ARG A 4 -22.74 1.15 43.21
C ARG A 4 -22.58 -0.21 42.52
N GLN A 5 -23.52 -1.12 42.65
CA GLN A 5 -23.51 -2.45 42.00
C GLN A 5 -23.55 -2.32 40.47
N PHE A 6 -24.39 -1.39 39.98
CA PHE A 6 -24.49 -1.11 38.56
C PHE A 6 -23.17 -0.53 38.04
N ALA A 7 -22.64 0.52 38.67
CA ALA A 7 -21.36 1.15 38.28
C ALA A 7 -20.21 0.16 38.31
N PHE A 8 -20.11 -0.67 39.37
CA PHE A 8 -19.09 -1.70 39.46
C PHE A 8 -19.21 -2.74 38.34
N GLY A 9 -20.40 -3.25 38.08
CA GLY A 9 -20.61 -4.22 37.00
C GLY A 9 -20.28 -3.67 35.62
N LEU A 10 -20.65 -2.41 35.37
CA LEU A 10 -20.34 -1.71 34.12
C LEU A 10 -18.81 -1.53 33.97
N THR A 11 -18.16 -0.95 34.97
CA THR A 11 -16.70 -0.71 34.94
C THR A 11 -15.94 -2.02 34.83
N PHE A 12 -16.36 -3.07 35.51
CA PHE A 12 -15.70 -4.37 35.45
C PHE A 12 -15.83 -5.00 34.06
N SER A 13 -17.04 -5.04 33.48
CA SER A 13 -17.23 -5.66 32.15
C SER A 13 -16.50 -4.90 31.04
N PHE A 14 -16.62 -3.57 31.00
CA PHE A 14 -15.92 -2.76 30.02
C PHE A 14 -14.41 -2.73 30.27
N GLY A 15 -13.98 -2.69 31.54
CA GLY A 15 -12.57 -2.71 31.91
C GLY A 15 -11.87 -4.01 31.50
N ILE A 16 -12.51 -5.17 31.70
CA ILE A 16 -11.98 -6.46 31.24
C ILE A 16 -11.93 -6.53 29.73
N ALA A 17 -13.00 -6.14 29.04
CA ALA A 17 -13.03 -6.12 27.59
C ALA A 17 -11.92 -5.22 27.02
N TRP A 18 -11.78 -4.00 27.57
CA TRP A 18 -10.72 -3.08 27.16
C TRP A 18 -9.33 -3.62 27.46
N LEU A 19 -9.10 -4.20 28.63
CA LEU A 19 -7.84 -4.84 28.99
C LEU A 19 -7.48 -5.95 27.99
N ALA A 20 -8.44 -6.83 27.67
CA ALA A 20 -8.20 -7.98 26.80
C ALA A 20 -7.99 -7.58 25.33
N VAL A 21 -8.76 -6.61 24.83
CA VAL A 21 -8.79 -6.29 23.39
C VAL A 21 -7.84 -5.14 23.03
N VAL A 22 -7.53 -4.24 23.96
CA VAL A 22 -6.68 -3.08 23.70
C VAL A 22 -5.35 -3.19 24.42
N VAL A 23 -5.36 -3.31 25.75
CA VAL A 23 -4.13 -3.20 26.56
C VAL A 23 -3.19 -4.39 26.33
N VAL A 24 -3.69 -5.61 26.39
CA VAL A 24 -2.87 -6.81 26.17
C VAL A 24 -2.29 -6.86 24.76
N PRO A 25 -3.07 -6.67 23.67
CA PRO A 25 -2.52 -6.59 22.32
C PRO A 25 -1.52 -5.44 22.14
N PHE A 26 -1.81 -4.25 22.69
CA PHE A 26 -0.87 -3.13 22.62
C PHE A 26 0.52 -3.49 23.17
N PHE A 27 0.60 -4.05 24.39
CA PHE A 27 1.89 -4.44 24.97
C PHE A 27 2.55 -5.62 24.26
N LYS A 28 1.77 -6.52 23.67
CA LYS A 28 2.29 -7.66 22.89
C LYS A 28 2.82 -7.24 21.51
N LEU A 29 2.17 -6.29 20.84
CA LEU A 29 2.45 -5.91 19.46
C LEU A 29 3.30 -4.64 19.35
N ARG A 30 3.45 -3.87 20.43
CA ARG A 30 4.21 -2.63 20.45
C ARG A 30 5.66 -2.79 19.99
N ASN A 31 6.30 -3.89 20.40
CA ASN A 31 7.67 -4.21 20.02
C ASN A 31 7.74 -5.70 19.67
N PRO A 32 7.24 -6.11 18.49
CA PRO A 32 7.31 -7.49 18.09
C PRO A 32 8.78 -7.93 17.95
N SER A 33 9.08 -9.14 18.45
CA SER A 33 10.42 -9.71 18.33
C SER A 33 10.76 -9.95 16.86
N PRO A 34 12.02 -9.72 16.45
CA PRO A 34 12.47 -10.08 15.12
C PRO A 34 12.19 -11.54 14.81
N VAL A 35 11.74 -11.83 13.57
CA VAL A 35 11.45 -13.19 13.12
C VAL A 35 12.52 -13.63 12.14
N SER A 36 13.14 -14.78 12.40
CA SER A 36 14.16 -15.38 11.55
C SER A 36 13.51 -16.26 10.48
N TYR A 37 14.09 -16.26 9.28
CA TYR A 37 13.79 -17.26 8.28
C TYR A 37 14.31 -18.63 8.71
N GLN A 38 13.52 -19.67 8.48
CA GLN A 38 13.87 -21.04 8.80
C GLN A 38 14.59 -21.70 7.63
N GLU A 39 15.79 -22.21 7.86
CA GLU A 39 16.57 -22.92 6.84
C GLU A 39 15.83 -24.17 6.33
N GLY A 40 15.78 -24.36 5.02
CA GLY A 40 15.09 -25.48 4.38
C GLY A 40 13.56 -25.36 4.30
N VAL A 41 12.96 -24.33 4.92
CA VAL A 41 11.52 -24.05 4.87
C VAL A 41 11.26 -22.77 4.07
N ASP A 42 12.03 -21.74 4.36
CA ASP A 42 11.88 -20.42 3.75
C ASP A 42 12.78 -20.27 2.52
N THR A 43 12.37 -19.41 1.59
CA THR A 43 13.14 -19.08 0.37
C THR A 43 14.23 -18.03 0.62
N LYS A 44 14.24 -17.43 1.80
CA LYS A 44 15.21 -16.39 2.23
C LYS A 44 15.92 -16.85 3.50
N THR A 45 17.00 -16.15 3.86
CA THR A 45 17.78 -16.38 5.07
C THR A 45 17.88 -15.09 5.91
N GLY A 46 18.33 -15.23 7.16
CA GLY A 46 18.48 -14.12 8.08
C GLY A 46 17.19 -13.74 8.79
N ILE A 47 17.02 -12.46 9.07
CA ILE A 47 15.89 -11.92 9.85
C ILE A 47 15.00 -11.09 8.91
N TYR A 48 13.69 -11.31 9.00
CA TYR A 48 12.72 -10.47 8.31
C TYR A 48 12.72 -9.05 8.89
N HIS A 49 12.94 -8.08 8.02
CA HIS A 49 12.89 -6.67 8.38
C HIS A 49 12.40 -5.83 7.18
N PRO A 50 11.23 -5.19 7.25
CA PRO A 50 10.76 -4.33 6.18
C PRO A 50 11.67 -3.10 6.05
N LYS A 51 12.22 -2.88 4.86
CA LYS A 51 13.12 -1.76 4.59
C LYS A 51 12.32 -0.55 4.08
N ARG A 52 12.48 0.59 4.73
CA ARG A 52 11.91 1.87 4.29
C ARG A 52 13.01 2.94 4.25
N THR A 53 13.09 3.69 3.16
CA THR A 53 13.97 4.87 3.06
C THR A 53 13.32 6.07 3.74
N GLY A 54 14.10 7.10 4.09
CA GLY A 54 13.56 8.33 4.66
C GLY A 54 12.51 9.00 3.76
N ARG A 55 12.68 8.95 2.44
CA ARG A 55 11.68 9.46 1.49
C ARG A 55 10.35 8.69 1.56
N VAL A 56 10.39 7.38 1.75
CA VAL A 56 9.19 6.54 1.94
C VAL A 56 8.48 6.90 3.24
N VAL A 57 9.23 7.16 4.32
CA VAL A 57 8.65 7.61 5.60
C VAL A 57 7.98 8.97 5.43
N ASN A 58 8.66 9.94 4.81
CA ASN A 58 8.07 11.26 4.53
C ASN A 58 6.81 11.14 3.65
N GLY A 59 6.80 10.22 2.68
CA GLY A 59 5.64 9.95 1.83
C GLY A 59 4.46 9.35 2.60
N TYR A 60 4.72 8.52 3.61
CA TYR A 60 3.69 8.05 4.54
C TYR A 60 3.05 9.21 5.32
N GLU A 61 3.86 10.16 5.80
CA GLU A 61 3.34 11.35 6.46
C GLU A 61 2.43 12.17 5.53
N VAL A 62 2.84 12.39 4.29
CA VAL A 62 2.02 13.07 3.28
C VAL A 62 0.73 12.31 3.00
N TYR A 63 0.77 10.96 2.93
CA TYR A 63 -0.41 10.10 2.79
C TYR A 63 -1.40 10.29 3.96
N ALA A 64 -0.89 10.33 5.18
CA ALA A 64 -1.69 10.50 6.38
C ALA A 64 -2.27 11.93 6.49
N GLU A 65 -1.46 12.97 6.25
CA GLU A 65 -1.87 14.37 6.27
C GLU A 65 -3.01 14.68 5.28
N ASN A 66 -2.99 14.04 4.12
CA ASN A 66 -3.99 14.26 3.06
C ASN A 66 -5.22 13.34 3.20
N GLY A 67 -5.31 12.53 4.24
CA GLY A 67 -6.48 11.71 4.54
C GLY A 67 -6.75 10.60 3.52
N CYS A 68 -5.75 10.13 2.77
CA CYS A 68 -5.90 9.08 1.75
C CYS A 68 -6.50 7.79 2.35
N TYR A 69 -6.20 7.51 3.63
CA TYR A 69 -6.75 6.38 4.39
C TYR A 69 -8.26 6.43 4.60
N GLN A 70 -8.91 7.59 4.37
CA GLN A 70 -10.37 7.67 4.43
C GLN A 70 -11.05 6.88 3.31
N CYS A 71 -10.45 6.85 2.13
CA CYS A 71 -10.99 6.21 0.93
C CYS A 71 -10.27 4.91 0.56
N HIS A 72 -9.03 4.72 1.04
CA HIS A 72 -8.19 3.57 0.71
C HIS A 72 -7.80 2.81 1.97
N THR A 73 -7.84 1.49 1.90
CA THR A 73 -7.23 0.62 2.90
C THR A 73 -5.83 0.21 2.47
N GLN A 74 -5.03 -0.24 3.44
CA GLN A 74 -3.75 -0.91 3.22
C GLN A 74 -3.71 -2.17 4.09
N VAL A 75 -4.62 -3.09 3.84
CA VAL A 75 -4.72 -4.35 4.56
C VAL A 75 -5.40 -5.41 3.71
N ILE A 76 -4.78 -6.57 3.60
CA ILE A 76 -5.41 -7.77 3.08
C ILE A 76 -5.94 -8.56 4.26
N ARG A 77 -7.25 -8.62 4.37
CA ARG A 77 -7.95 -9.30 5.46
C ARG A 77 -7.76 -10.80 5.33
N ASN A 78 -7.76 -11.46 6.47
CA ASN A 78 -7.75 -12.91 6.55
C ASN A 78 -8.93 -13.49 5.76
N THR A 79 -8.74 -14.65 5.18
CA THR A 79 -9.76 -15.34 4.36
C THR A 79 -11.06 -15.57 5.14
N ASP A 80 -10.99 -15.77 6.45
CA ASP A 80 -12.19 -15.89 7.32
C ASP A 80 -12.99 -14.59 7.45
N ALA A 81 -12.34 -13.43 7.24
CA ALA A 81 -12.94 -12.10 7.37
C ALA A 81 -13.33 -11.46 6.03
N GLY A 82 -12.86 -12.00 4.91
CA GLY A 82 -13.13 -11.46 3.59
C GLY A 82 -12.41 -12.16 2.46
N ASN A 83 -12.76 -11.82 1.22
CA ASN A 83 -12.19 -12.41 0.02
C ASN A 83 -11.16 -11.48 -0.65
N ASP A 84 -10.26 -10.90 0.12
CA ASP A 84 -9.31 -9.94 -0.42
C ASP A 84 -8.24 -10.60 -1.30
N LEU A 85 -7.81 -11.82 -0.96
CA LEU A 85 -6.90 -12.63 -1.78
C LEU A 85 -7.48 -13.01 -3.15
N GLY A 86 -8.81 -13.11 -3.26
CA GLY A 86 -9.49 -13.38 -4.53
C GLY A 86 -9.67 -12.16 -5.41
N ARG A 87 -9.39 -10.95 -4.92
CA ARG A 87 -9.48 -9.72 -5.71
C ARG A 87 -8.24 -9.55 -6.57
N PRO A 88 -8.40 -9.15 -7.86
CA PRO A 88 -7.26 -8.97 -8.76
C PRO A 88 -6.19 -8.06 -8.15
N ASP A 89 -5.00 -8.58 -7.96
CA ASP A 89 -3.77 -7.88 -7.55
C ASP A 89 -3.83 -7.10 -6.23
N TRP A 90 -4.79 -7.44 -5.35
CA TRP A 90 -4.87 -6.79 -4.04
C TRP A 90 -3.85 -7.38 -3.06
N GLY A 91 -3.88 -8.70 -2.87
CA GLY A 91 -2.99 -9.41 -1.94
C GLY A 91 -1.57 -9.62 -2.47
N GLY A 92 -1.33 -9.36 -3.73
CA GLY A 92 -0.12 -9.65 -4.49
C GLY A 92 -0.50 -10.12 -5.90
N LEU A 93 0.46 -10.59 -6.68
CA LEU A 93 0.25 -11.08 -8.04
C LEU A 93 -0.05 -12.58 -8.02
N LYS A 94 -1.12 -13.01 -8.71
CA LYS A 94 -1.42 -14.44 -8.87
C LYS A 94 -0.33 -15.16 -9.69
N LEU A 95 0.26 -14.43 -10.64
CA LEU A 95 1.42 -14.87 -11.42
C LEU A 95 2.39 -13.71 -11.55
N ASP A 96 3.46 -13.75 -10.76
CA ASP A 96 4.54 -12.78 -10.85
C ASP A 96 5.38 -13.04 -12.11
N ALA A 97 5.58 -12.01 -12.92
CA ALA A 97 6.27 -12.15 -14.21
C ALA A 97 7.76 -12.50 -14.08
N ASP A 98 8.38 -12.14 -12.96
CA ASP A 98 9.81 -12.34 -12.73
C ASP A 98 10.09 -13.73 -12.14
N THR A 99 9.20 -14.24 -11.27
CA THR A 99 9.39 -15.49 -10.53
C THR A 99 8.49 -16.63 -10.98
N GLY A 100 7.41 -16.34 -11.71
CA GLY A 100 6.39 -17.31 -12.09
C GLY A 100 5.58 -17.85 -10.91
N GLN A 101 5.62 -17.18 -9.76
CA GLN A 101 5.00 -17.65 -8.51
C GLN A 101 3.79 -16.80 -8.11
N ASP A 102 2.90 -17.40 -7.33
CA ASP A 102 1.82 -16.70 -6.64
C ASP A 102 2.38 -15.99 -5.40
N THR A 103 2.47 -14.66 -5.45
CA THR A 103 3.00 -13.83 -4.36
C THR A 103 1.93 -13.38 -3.37
N ARG A 104 0.65 -13.71 -3.62
CA ARG A 104 -0.46 -13.25 -2.77
C ARG A 104 -0.33 -13.78 -1.34
N ARG A 105 -0.51 -12.91 -0.39
CA ARG A 105 -0.58 -13.25 1.04
C ARG A 105 -1.48 -12.28 1.81
N GLU A 106 -1.91 -12.73 2.98
CA GLU A 106 -2.62 -11.91 3.95
C GLU A 106 -1.67 -10.93 4.66
N SER A 107 -2.22 -9.80 5.13
CA SER A 107 -1.44 -8.85 5.92
C SER A 107 -1.23 -9.35 7.34
N ASN A 108 -0.07 -9.03 7.89
CA ASN A 108 0.25 -9.30 9.29
C ASN A 108 0.83 -8.04 9.98
N VAL A 109 0.99 -8.10 11.29
CA VAL A 109 1.46 -6.95 12.09
C VAL A 109 2.86 -6.47 11.70
N PHE A 110 3.69 -7.35 11.17
CA PHE A 110 5.06 -7.03 10.79
C PHE A 110 5.14 -6.20 9.51
N ASP A 111 4.07 -6.16 8.70
CA ASP A 111 3.99 -5.30 7.51
C ASP A 111 4.03 -3.82 7.87
N TYR A 112 3.63 -3.48 9.09
CA TYR A 112 3.55 -2.10 9.59
C TYR A 112 4.69 -1.71 10.53
N LEU A 113 5.70 -2.57 10.69
CA LEU A 113 6.86 -2.26 11.52
C LEU A 113 7.54 -0.97 11.07
N GLY A 114 7.88 -0.11 12.04
CA GLY A 114 8.55 1.16 11.80
C GLY A 114 7.63 2.28 11.29
N LEU A 115 6.31 2.06 11.28
CA LEU A 115 5.31 3.12 11.13
C LEU A 115 4.72 3.48 12.50
N ASP A 116 4.49 4.76 12.75
CA ASP A 116 3.88 5.25 13.99
C ASP A 116 2.45 4.72 14.16
N LEU A 117 1.71 4.63 13.06
CA LEU A 117 0.37 4.07 12.98
C LEU A 117 0.26 3.17 11.75
N ALA A 118 -0.41 2.03 11.89
CA ALA A 118 -0.74 1.17 10.75
C ALA A 118 -1.82 1.85 9.88
N PRO A 119 -1.57 2.15 8.59
CA PRO A 119 -2.49 2.85 7.71
C PRO A 119 -3.59 1.90 7.17
N ILE A 120 -4.23 1.14 8.05
CA ILE A 120 -5.25 0.13 7.68
C ILE A 120 -6.36 0.74 6.84
N GLY A 121 -6.74 1.99 7.12
CA GLY A 121 -7.78 2.71 6.39
C GLY A 121 -9.18 2.53 7.00
N VAL A 122 -10.10 3.40 6.54
CA VAL A 122 -11.47 3.47 7.07
C VAL A 122 -12.48 2.82 6.12
N THR A 123 -12.39 3.15 4.84
CA THR A 123 -13.30 2.65 3.80
C THR A 123 -12.55 2.16 2.57
N ARG A 124 -13.27 1.55 1.65
CA ARG A 124 -12.79 1.10 0.34
C ARG A 124 -13.60 1.74 -0.78
N LEU A 125 -13.70 3.06 -0.76
CA LEU A 125 -14.24 3.83 -1.89
C LEU A 125 -13.31 3.70 -3.10
N GLY A 126 -12.01 3.71 -2.86
CA GLY A 126 -10.99 3.29 -3.80
C GLY A 126 -10.47 1.87 -3.50
N PRO A 127 -9.61 1.31 -4.37
CA PRO A 127 -9.00 0.00 -4.15
C PRO A 127 -8.06 0.01 -2.93
N ASP A 128 -7.80 -1.17 -2.38
CA ASP A 128 -6.72 -1.35 -1.40
C ASP A 128 -5.36 -0.99 -2.00
N LEU A 129 -4.49 -0.35 -1.24
CA LEU A 129 -3.19 0.15 -1.72
C LEU A 129 -1.99 -0.64 -1.21
N ILE A 130 -2.16 -1.67 -0.38
CA ILE A 130 -1.03 -2.36 0.25
C ILE A 130 -0.02 -2.94 -0.75
N ASN A 131 -0.49 -3.29 -1.96
CA ASN A 131 0.33 -3.80 -3.07
C ASN A 131 0.21 -2.94 -4.34
N VAL A 132 -0.13 -1.66 -4.20
CA VAL A 132 -0.28 -0.78 -5.36
C VAL A 132 1.04 -0.59 -6.12
N GLY A 133 2.18 -0.61 -5.42
CA GLY A 133 3.51 -0.57 -6.02
C GLY A 133 3.90 -1.83 -6.80
N ARG A 134 3.14 -2.92 -6.70
CA ARG A 134 3.21 -4.10 -7.58
C ARG A 134 2.19 -4.02 -8.69
N ARG A 135 0.94 -3.72 -8.34
CA ARG A 135 -0.20 -3.74 -9.26
C ARG A 135 -0.04 -2.76 -10.42
N VAL A 136 0.38 -1.52 -10.18
CA VAL A 136 0.52 -0.52 -11.24
C VAL A 136 1.65 -0.89 -12.21
N PRO A 137 2.89 -1.20 -11.77
CA PRO A 137 3.93 -1.67 -12.67
C PRO A 137 3.56 -2.96 -13.44
N ALA A 138 2.85 -3.90 -12.81
CA ALA A 138 2.44 -5.14 -13.48
C ALA A 138 1.49 -4.87 -14.66
N ARG A 139 0.50 -3.98 -14.48
CA ARG A 139 -0.41 -3.57 -15.56
C ARG A 139 0.30 -2.82 -16.69
N ILE A 140 1.24 -1.94 -16.32
CA ILE A 140 2.05 -1.21 -17.32
C ILE A 140 2.90 -2.20 -18.12
N ARG A 141 3.52 -3.18 -17.47
CA ARG A 141 4.29 -4.23 -18.14
C ARG A 141 3.43 -5.05 -19.11
N GLU A 142 2.22 -5.43 -18.69
CA GLU A 142 1.28 -6.14 -19.53
C GLU A 142 0.93 -5.34 -20.80
N ALA A 143 0.71 -4.03 -20.66
CA ALA A 143 0.39 -3.13 -21.76
C ALA A 143 1.60 -2.82 -22.66
N ALA A 144 2.80 -2.70 -22.11
CA ALA A 144 4.04 -2.37 -22.82
C ALA A 144 4.64 -3.57 -23.57
N GLY A 145 4.34 -4.80 -23.12
CA GLY A 145 4.83 -6.04 -23.72
C GLY A 145 6.17 -6.51 -23.14
N PRO A 146 6.68 -7.67 -23.64
CA PRO A 146 7.80 -8.38 -23.04
C PRO A 146 9.17 -7.66 -23.17
N ASP A 147 9.30 -6.76 -24.15
CA ASP A 147 10.57 -6.09 -24.44
C ASP A 147 10.83 -4.84 -23.57
N ALA A 148 9.84 -4.40 -22.81
CA ALA A 148 9.98 -3.23 -21.96
C ALA A 148 10.91 -3.48 -20.78
N SER A 149 11.91 -2.59 -20.62
CA SER A 149 12.86 -2.67 -19.52
C SER A 149 12.21 -2.32 -18.16
N ALA A 150 12.80 -2.80 -17.07
CA ALA A 150 12.34 -2.48 -15.72
C ALA A 150 12.35 -0.96 -15.44
N GLY A 151 13.34 -0.24 -16.00
CA GLY A 151 13.43 1.21 -15.84
C GLY A 151 12.29 1.96 -16.53
N GLU A 152 11.92 1.54 -17.75
CA GLU A 152 10.76 2.09 -18.47
C GLU A 152 9.45 1.84 -17.73
N ILE A 153 9.26 0.63 -17.21
CA ILE A 153 8.08 0.28 -16.41
C ILE A 153 8.00 1.12 -15.14
N ASP A 154 9.10 1.27 -14.40
CA ASP A 154 9.14 2.07 -13.17
C ASP A 154 8.92 3.57 -13.46
N GLY A 155 9.47 4.09 -14.57
CA GLY A 155 9.22 5.45 -15.04
C GLY A 155 7.73 5.68 -15.33
N ALA A 156 7.16 4.86 -16.21
CA ALA A 156 5.74 4.94 -16.57
C ALA A 156 4.81 4.73 -15.37
N ALA A 157 5.17 3.88 -14.40
CA ALA A 157 4.39 3.72 -13.17
C ALA A 157 4.42 5.00 -12.33
N ARG A 158 5.56 5.67 -12.25
CA ARG A 158 5.71 6.95 -11.55
C ARG A 158 4.84 8.03 -12.19
N ASP A 159 4.85 8.14 -13.50
CA ASP A 159 4.05 9.09 -14.28
C ASP A 159 2.56 8.82 -14.10
N TRP A 160 2.18 7.54 -14.09
CA TRP A 160 0.81 7.14 -13.79
C TRP A 160 0.35 7.62 -12.41
N PHE A 161 1.19 7.47 -11.36
CA PHE A 161 0.88 7.96 -10.03
C PHE A 161 0.81 9.49 -9.98
N TYR A 162 1.73 10.20 -10.62
CA TYR A 162 1.70 11.66 -10.67
C TYR A 162 0.42 12.15 -11.36
N LEU A 163 0.08 11.60 -12.51
CA LEU A 163 -1.14 11.97 -13.23
C LEU A 163 -2.38 11.67 -12.40
N HIS A 164 -2.43 10.51 -11.72
CA HIS A 164 -3.54 10.15 -10.84
C HIS A 164 -3.68 11.11 -9.65
N LEU A 165 -2.59 11.52 -9.03
CA LEU A 165 -2.62 12.47 -7.92
C LEU A 165 -2.95 13.89 -8.39
N TYR A 166 -2.38 14.32 -9.51
CA TYR A 166 -2.66 15.64 -10.06
C TYR A 166 -4.14 15.79 -10.41
N ASN A 167 -4.66 14.89 -11.23
CA ASN A 167 -6.09 14.78 -11.52
C ASN A 167 -6.43 13.39 -12.07
N PRO A 168 -7.06 12.50 -11.29
CA PRO A 168 -7.36 11.14 -11.72
C PRO A 168 -8.26 11.06 -12.97
N ARG A 169 -9.02 12.10 -13.27
CA ARG A 169 -9.90 12.15 -14.45
C ARG A 169 -9.15 12.40 -15.77
N LEU A 170 -7.88 12.78 -15.68
CA LEU A 170 -6.99 12.87 -16.85
C LEU A 170 -6.39 11.50 -17.21
N ASN A 171 -6.37 10.56 -16.25
CA ASN A 171 -5.91 9.20 -16.51
C ASN A 171 -6.92 8.48 -17.42
N PRO A 172 -6.51 7.98 -18.61
CA PRO A 172 -7.41 7.34 -19.59
C PRO A 172 -8.18 6.14 -19.02
N GLU A 173 -7.61 5.41 -18.04
CA GLU A 173 -8.22 4.25 -17.41
C GLU A 173 -9.31 4.62 -16.40
N LEU A 174 -9.29 5.86 -15.85
CA LEU A 174 -10.09 6.25 -14.70
C LEU A 174 -11.06 7.42 -14.99
N ARG A 175 -11.04 7.97 -16.18
CA ARG A 175 -11.71 9.22 -16.60
C ARG A 175 -12.97 9.59 -15.80
N ASP A 176 -14.13 9.15 -16.25
CA ASP A 176 -15.41 9.72 -15.82
C ASP A 176 -15.94 9.16 -14.51
N TRP A 177 -15.43 8.02 -14.04
CA TRP A 177 -15.96 7.34 -12.87
C TRP A 177 -15.07 7.45 -11.61
N SER A 178 -13.90 8.07 -11.70
CA SER A 178 -13.06 8.27 -10.52
C SER A 178 -13.65 9.28 -9.56
N SER A 179 -13.94 8.86 -8.33
CA SER A 179 -14.36 9.72 -7.23
C SER A 179 -13.18 10.28 -6.42
N CYS A 180 -11.94 9.87 -6.74
CA CYS A 180 -10.74 10.37 -6.07
C CYS A 180 -10.60 11.88 -6.32
N PRO A 181 -10.36 12.71 -5.29
CA PRO A 181 -10.14 14.14 -5.47
C PRO A 181 -8.81 14.41 -6.20
N SER A 182 -8.71 15.59 -6.80
CA SER A 182 -7.46 16.11 -7.34
C SER A 182 -6.60 16.67 -6.20
N TYR A 183 -5.32 16.31 -6.19
CA TYR A 183 -4.29 16.83 -5.27
C TYR A 183 -3.33 17.75 -6.02
N SER A 184 -3.84 18.57 -6.94
CA SER A 184 -3.05 19.50 -7.77
C SER A 184 -2.17 20.44 -6.94
N PHE A 185 -2.54 20.74 -5.71
CA PHE A 185 -1.75 21.57 -4.79
C PHE A 185 -0.43 20.92 -4.34
N LEU A 186 -0.20 19.65 -4.64
CA LEU A 186 1.09 18.96 -4.45
C LEU A 186 2.07 19.19 -5.62
N PHE A 187 1.62 19.88 -6.67
CA PHE A 187 2.35 20.13 -7.89
C PHE A 187 2.58 21.63 -8.08
N GLU A 188 3.59 21.97 -8.86
CA GLU A 188 3.98 23.35 -9.13
C GLU A 188 3.79 23.64 -10.62
N GLU A 189 3.09 24.73 -10.93
CA GLU A 189 3.05 25.30 -12.27
C GLU A 189 4.15 26.35 -12.38
N ARG A 190 5.02 26.21 -13.37
CA ARG A 190 6.16 27.12 -13.56
C ARG A 190 6.42 27.40 -15.04
N GLU A 191 7.12 28.50 -15.32
CA GLU A 191 7.56 28.85 -16.66
C GLU A 191 8.72 27.94 -17.10
N ILE A 192 8.68 27.52 -18.37
CA ILE A 192 9.75 26.74 -18.98
C ILE A 192 10.92 27.66 -19.26
N THR A 193 12.03 27.51 -18.52
CA THR A 193 13.26 28.25 -18.70
C THR A 193 14.30 27.37 -19.42
N GLY A 194 14.31 27.40 -20.74
CA GLY A 194 15.14 26.55 -21.57
C GLY A 194 14.39 25.33 -22.09
N GLU A 195 14.81 24.12 -21.70
CA GLU A 195 14.13 22.87 -22.05
C GLU A 195 13.07 22.51 -21.03
N ARG A 196 12.02 21.82 -21.48
CA ARG A 196 10.99 21.27 -20.59
C ARG A 196 11.61 20.24 -19.66
N SER A 197 11.19 20.23 -18.41
CA SER A 197 11.68 19.28 -17.42
C SER A 197 11.26 17.85 -17.75
N ASP A 198 12.17 16.88 -17.54
CA ASP A 198 11.88 15.45 -17.65
C ASP A 198 10.82 14.98 -16.64
N GLU A 199 10.63 15.73 -15.54
CA GLU A 199 9.62 15.45 -14.52
C GLU A 199 8.25 16.13 -14.84
N ALA A 200 8.14 16.90 -15.92
CA ALA A 200 6.91 17.62 -16.25
C ALA A 200 5.80 16.67 -16.68
N LEU A 201 4.61 16.83 -16.08
CA LEU A 201 3.44 16.04 -16.43
C LEU A 201 2.99 16.32 -17.87
N GLU A 202 2.57 15.28 -18.58
CA GLU A 202 1.97 15.36 -19.90
C GLU A 202 0.50 15.81 -19.80
N VAL A 203 0.30 17.06 -19.39
CA VAL A 203 -1.01 17.69 -19.23
C VAL A 203 -1.08 19.00 -20.00
N SER A 204 -2.28 19.42 -20.33
CA SER A 204 -2.50 20.71 -21.01
C SER A 204 -2.25 21.87 -20.04
N THR A 205 -1.37 22.77 -20.42
CA THR A 205 -1.01 23.98 -19.68
C THR A 205 -1.10 25.21 -20.58
N GLN A 206 -0.86 26.38 -20.02
CA GLN A 206 -0.67 27.60 -20.84
C GLN A 206 0.65 27.49 -21.64
N PRO A 207 0.70 28.14 -22.83
CA PRO A 207 1.94 28.15 -23.61
C PRO A 207 3.11 28.68 -22.80
N GLY A 208 4.23 27.93 -22.82
CA GLY A 208 5.43 28.27 -22.05
C GLY A 208 5.42 27.86 -20.58
N MET A 209 4.36 27.18 -20.12
CA MET A 209 4.26 26.67 -18.75
C MET A 209 4.38 25.15 -18.69
N GLU A 210 4.85 24.63 -17.58
CA GLU A 210 4.89 23.19 -17.26
C GLU A 210 4.36 22.93 -15.84
N ILE A 211 3.83 21.72 -15.61
CA ILE A 211 3.43 21.23 -14.29
C ILE A 211 4.46 20.21 -13.85
N VAL A 212 5.06 20.41 -12.68
CA VAL A 212 6.04 19.48 -12.11
C VAL A 212 5.63 19.03 -10.72
N PRO A 213 5.99 17.80 -10.30
CA PRO A 213 5.71 17.33 -8.95
C PRO A 213 6.58 18.07 -7.93
N GLY A 214 5.95 18.66 -6.91
CA GLY A 214 6.63 19.19 -5.74
C GLY A 214 7.19 18.08 -4.84
N ASP A 215 8.00 18.45 -3.84
CA ASP A 215 8.67 17.48 -2.95
C ASP A 215 7.70 16.55 -2.24
N LYS A 216 6.54 17.06 -1.81
CA LYS A 216 5.48 16.24 -1.20
C LYS A 216 4.90 15.22 -2.17
N ALA A 217 4.66 15.58 -3.44
CA ALA A 217 4.22 14.64 -4.46
C ALA A 217 5.26 13.54 -4.71
N LYS A 218 6.54 13.92 -4.81
CA LYS A 218 7.66 12.98 -5.00
C LYS A 218 7.80 12.00 -3.83
N ALA A 219 7.64 12.48 -2.61
CA ALA A 219 7.68 11.65 -1.42
C ALA A 219 6.48 10.68 -1.39
N LEU A 220 5.26 11.18 -1.66
CA LEU A 220 4.05 10.37 -1.68
C LEU A 220 4.11 9.29 -2.76
N VAL A 221 4.56 9.61 -3.98
CA VAL A 221 4.73 8.60 -5.05
C VAL A 221 5.79 7.57 -4.69
N SER A 222 6.89 8.00 -4.06
CA SER A 222 7.91 7.05 -3.55
C SER A 222 7.34 6.10 -2.51
N TYR A 223 6.45 6.57 -1.64
CA TYR A 223 5.72 5.74 -0.69
C TYR A 223 4.78 4.75 -1.39
N LEU A 224 3.93 5.22 -2.30
CA LEU A 224 2.99 4.37 -3.04
C LEU A 224 3.71 3.28 -3.86
N MET A 225 4.82 3.62 -4.50
CA MET A 225 5.64 2.65 -5.23
C MET A 225 6.34 1.64 -4.31
N ALA A 226 6.60 2.00 -3.05
CA ALA A 226 7.18 1.10 -2.05
C ALA A 226 6.14 0.17 -1.38
N LEU A 227 4.83 0.36 -1.64
CA LEU A 227 3.77 -0.52 -1.13
C LEU A 227 3.76 -1.84 -1.92
N ARG A 228 4.64 -2.74 -1.51
CA ARG A 228 4.88 -4.08 -2.04
C ARG A 228 4.96 -5.05 -0.87
N HIS A 229 3.79 -5.39 -0.31
CA HIS A 229 3.67 -6.25 0.87
C HIS A 229 3.35 -7.70 0.50
N ASP A 230 3.64 -8.09 -0.72
CA ASP A 230 3.58 -9.45 -1.23
C ASP A 230 4.94 -10.16 -1.24
N ASP A 231 5.99 -9.50 -0.73
CA ASP A 231 7.30 -10.12 -0.57
C ASP A 231 7.23 -11.35 0.36
N PRO A 232 8.00 -12.42 0.07
CA PRO A 232 8.06 -13.59 0.95
C PRO A 232 8.43 -13.20 2.37
N VAL A 233 7.67 -13.71 3.31
CA VAL A 233 7.89 -13.57 4.77
C VAL A 233 8.26 -14.94 5.35
N PRO A 234 8.87 -15.03 6.56
CA PRO A 234 9.07 -16.29 7.24
C PRO A 234 7.77 -17.09 7.33
N ALA A 235 7.82 -18.40 7.08
CA ALA A 235 6.64 -19.27 7.08
C ALA A 235 5.83 -19.17 8.38
N SER A 236 6.48 -18.90 9.52
CA SER A 236 5.84 -18.68 10.81
C SER A 236 4.99 -17.39 10.87
N MET A 237 5.12 -16.51 9.90
CA MET A 237 4.37 -15.25 9.79
C MET A 237 3.34 -15.26 8.64
N ASP A 238 3.39 -16.25 7.76
CA ASP A 238 2.43 -16.38 6.65
C ASP A 238 1.23 -17.20 7.12
N TYR A 239 0.15 -16.51 7.42
CA TYR A 239 -1.13 -17.11 7.83
C TYR A 239 -2.06 -17.37 6.64
N SER A 240 -1.61 -17.12 5.43
CA SER A 240 -2.43 -17.34 4.23
C SER A 240 -2.70 -18.83 4.04
N PRO A 241 -3.90 -19.20 3.55
CA PRO A 241 -4.25 -20.59 3.29
C PRO A 241 -3.25 -21.28 2.36
N ALA A 242 -2.91 -22.54 2.65
CA ALA A 242 -1.95 -23.32 1.88
C ALA A 242 -2.42 -23.61 0.43
N ASP A 243 -3.72 -23.65 0.21
CA ASP A 243 -4.38 -23.93 -1.07
C ASP A 243 -4.36 -22.75 -2.06
N LYS A 244 -3.99 -21.54 -1.61
CA LYS A 244 -3.76 -20.41 -2.54
C LYS A 244 -2.71 -20.72 -3.61
N LYS A 245 -1.79 -21.68 -3.32
CA LYS A 245 -0.72 -22.14 -4.21
C LYS A 245 -1.15 -23.25 -5.17
N GLY A 246 -2.34 -23.84 -4.98
CA GLY A 246 -2.77 -25.07 -5.66
C GLY A 246 -3.71 -24.88 -6.83
N ASN A 247 -4.32 -23.71 -7.01
CA ASN A 247 -5.30 -23.51 -8.10
C ASN A 247 -4.67 -22.89 -9.36
N THR A 248 -3.64 -23.51 -9.90
CA THR A 248 -3.16 -23.27 -11.26
C THR A 248 -3.71 -24.27 -12.27
N GLU A 249 -4.69 -25.12 -11.90
CA GLU A 249 -5.38 -26.02 -12.81
C GLU A 249 -6.88 -25.62 -12.86
N GLY A 250 -7.26 -24.92 -13.94
CA GLY A 250 -8.63 -24.57 -14.27
C GLY A 250 -8.68 -23.57 -15.41
#